data_f03ae74f8cd518346a1bb105c7886de5
#
_entry.id   f03ae74f8cd518346a1bb105c7886de5
#
_cell.length_a   1.000
_cell.length_b   1.000
_cell.length_c   1.000
_cell.angle_alpha   90.00
_cell.angle_beta   90.00
_cell.angle_gamma   90.00
#
_symmetry.space_group_name_H-M   'P 1'
#
loop_
_entity.id
_entity.type
_entity.pdbx_description
1 polymer ?
#
loop_
_entity_poly.entity_id
_entity_poly.type
_entity_poly.pdbx_seq_one_letter_code
_entity_poly.pdbx_strand_id
1 'polypeptide(L)'
;MAIRLVIFDCDGVLFHSDRANVAFYNAVLREAGEPPLEPDAEIAAHALASSELYKNYFADRPEVLERVRQVSRGLDYGPFYPLMEPREGLYDILKALRADYRTAMATNRSKTVHGVLNHFELAPLFDLAVGALDVERPKPHPDMLIHCLDHFGLDVAEAVYVGDQPTDAESARAAGMRFIGIGPIADRSELRITELDELGPVLRSL
;
A
#
# COMPACT_ATOMS: atom_id res chain seq x y z
N MET A 1 19.71 0.98 -17.43
CA MET A 1 19.77 -0.41 -16.91
C MET A 1 18.39 -1.01 -17.05
N ALA A 2 18.27 -2.31 -17.29
CA ALA A 2 16.96 -2.95 -17.41
C ALA A 2 16.30 -3.08 -16.03
N ILE A 3 14.97 -2.94 -15.99
CA ILE A 3 14.18 -3.18 -14.76
C ILE A 3 14.25 -4.67 -14.41
N ARG A 4 14.42 -4.96 -13.13
CA ARG A 4 14.50 -6.33 -12.56
C ARG A 4 13.52 -6.51 -11.39
N LEU A 5 13.08 -5.42 -10.78
CA LEU A 5 12.19 -5.43 -9.63
C LEU A 5 11.00 -4.48 -9.87
N VAL A 6 9.80 -5.01 -9.70
CA VAL A 6 8.57 -4.23 -9.67
C VAL A 6 8.01 -4.28 -8.25
N ILE A 7 7.91 -3.11 -7.64
CA ILE A 7 7.35 -2.95 -6.29
C ILE A 7 5.95 -2.37 -6.44
N PHE A 8 4.99 -2.88 -5.69
CA PHE A 8 3.60 -2.46 -5.75
C PHE A 8 3.13 -1.93 -4.38
N ASP A 9 2.34 -0.88 -4.38
CA ASP A 9 1.45 -0.67 -3.25
C ASP A 9 0.31 -1.70 -3.27
N CYS A 10 -0.40 -1.81 -2.17
CA CYS A 10 -1.52 -2.74 -2.01
C CYS A 10 -2.86 -2.08 -2.30
N ASP A 11 -3.19 -1.06 -1.49
CA ASP A 11 -4.47 -0.38 -1.51
C ASP A 11 -4.53 0.58 -2.71
N GLY A 12 -5.61 0.54 -3.49
CA GLY A 12 -5.75 1.34 -4.70
C GLY A 12 -4.97 0.82 -5.91
N VAL A 13 -3.93 -0.01 -5.72
CA VAL A 13 -3.10 -0.58 -6.79
C VAL A 13 -3.45 -2.03 -7.12
N LEU A 14 -3.45 -2.90 -6.13
CA LEU A 14 -3.80 -4.32 -6.28
C LEU A 14 -5.29 -4.57 -5.97
N PHE A 15 -5.85 -3.74 -5.09
CA PHE A 15 -7.22 -3.85 -4.62
C PHE A 15 -7.92 -2.50 -4.57
N HIS A 16 -9.20 -2.49 -4.89
CA HIS A 16 -10.12 -1.45 -4.44
C HIS A 16 -10.50 -1.78 -3.00
N SER A 17 -9.84 -1.13 -2.04
CA SER A 17 -9.95 -1.45 -0.60
C SER A 17 -10.58 -0.36 0.25
N ASP A 18 -11.03 0.73 -0.36
CA ASP A 18 -11.60 1.90 0.33
C ASP A 18 -12.71 1.51 1.31
N ARG A 19 -13.67 0.70 0.84
CA ARG A 19 -14.79 0.23 1.64
C ARG A 19 -14.34 -0.61 2.83
N ALA A 20 -13.34 -1.47 2.63
CA ALA A 20 -12.79 -2.33 3.67
C ALA A 20 -12.08 -1.51 4.75
N ASN A 21 -11.24 -0.56 4.32
CA ASN A 21 -10.46 0.28 5.23
C ASN A 21 -11.36 1.20 6.07
N VAL A 22 -12.31 1.89 5.44
CA VAL A 22 -13.29 2.73 6.16
C VAL A 22 -14.13 1.90 7.14
N ALA A 23 -14.60 0.73 6.72
CA ALA A 23 -15.37 -0.16 7.58
C ALA A 23 -14.55 -0.64 8.80
N PHE A 24 -13.26 -0.98 8.60
CA PHE A 24 -12.35 -1.35 9.68
C PHE A 24 -12.12 -0.18 10.65
N TYR A 25 -11.81 1.01 10.15
CA TYR A 25 -11.58 2.17 11.01
C TYR A 25 -12.83 2.55 11.79
N ASN A 26 -14.00 2.54 11.17
CA ASN A 26 -15.26 2.79 11.85
C ASN A 26 -15.60 1.71 12.89
N ALA A 27 -15.21 0.45 12.67
CA ALA A 27 -15.32 -0.60 13.68
C ALA A 27 -14.39 -0.35 14.87
N VAL A 28 -13.14 0.08 14.63
CA VAL A 28 -12.19 0.46 15.68
C VAL A 28 -12.73 1.63 16.51
N LEU A 29 -13.24 2.67 15.86
CA LEU A 29 -13.79 3.85 16.54
C LEU A 29 -15.01 3.49 17.39
N ARG A 30 -15.93 2.71 16.85
CA ARG A 30 -17.12 2.23 17.58
C ARG A 30 -16.73 1.43 18.82
N GLU A 31 -15.76 0.53 18.72
CA GLU A 31 -15.26 -0.27 19.84
C GLU A 31 -14.56 0.61 20.89
N ALA A 32 -13.91 1.69 20.46
CA ALA A 32 -13.29 2.69 21.33
C ALA A 32 -14.30 3.69 21.93
N GLY A 33 -15.60 3.62 21.59
CA GLY A 33 -16.63 4.53 22.06
C GLY A 33 -16.63 5.91 21.37
N GLU A 34 -16.06 5.99 20.15
CA GLU A 34 -15.98 7.21 19.35
C GLU A 34 -16.95 7.15 18.15
N PRO A 35 -17.39 8.32 17.63
CA PRO A 35 -18.19 8.38 16.40
C PRO A 35 -17.38 7.87 15.19
N PRO A 36 -18.07 7.50 14.09
CA PRO A 36 -17.40 7.12 12.85
C PRO A 36 -16.56 8.27 12.29
N LEU A 37 -15.66 7.94 11.35
CA LEU A 37 -14.86 8.94 10.63
C LEU A 37 -15.77 9.96 9.93
N GLU A 38 -15.38 11.22 10.01
CA GLU A 38 -15.94 12.25 9.15
C GLU A 38 -15.48 12.06 7.70
N PRO A 39 -16.24 12.56 6.68
CA PRO A 39 -15.92 12.33 5.26
C PRO A 39 -14.47 12.70 4.86
N ASP A 40 -13.94 13.79 5.37
CA ASP A 40 -12.57 14.23 5.08
C ASP A 40 -11.52 13.27 5.67
N ALA A 41 -11.81 12.67 6.83
CA ALA A 41 -10.95 11.66 7.45
C ALA A 41 -11.05 10.31 6.74
N GLU A 42 -12.17 9.97 6.12
CA GLU A 42 -12.30 8.80 5.24
C GLU A 42 -11.34 8.90 4.05
N ILE A 43 -11.20 10.08 3.42
CA ILE A 43 -10.25 10.32 2.35
C ILE A 43 -8.81 10.09 2.84
N ALA A 44 -8.45 10.64 4.00
CA ALA A 44 -7.12 10.45 4.59
C ALA A 44 -6.83 8.99 4.97
N ALA A 45 -7.86 8.21 5.26
CA ALA A 45 -7.75 6.79 5.63
C ALA A 45 -7.21 5.89 4.50
N HIS A 46 -7.23 6.37 3.25
CA HIS A 46 -6.70 5.63 2.09
C HIS A 46 -5.19 5.83 1.89
N ALA A 47 -4.66 6.99 2.31
CA ALA A 47 -3.28 7.39 2.04
C ALA A 47 -2.33 7.11 3.21
N LEU A 48 -2.82 7.19 4.45
CA LEU A 48 -1.98 7.18 5.64
C LEU A 48 -1.91 5.78 6.29
N ALA A 49 -0.79 5.49 6.94
CA ALA A 49 -0.73 4.38 7.88
C ALA A 49 -1.73 4.63 9.02
N SER A 50 -2.38 3.58 9.51
CA SER A 50 -3.41 3.68 10.57
C SER A 50 -2.94 4.43 11.81
N SER A 51 -1.65 4.26 12.19
CA SER A 51 -1.05 4.96 13.34
C SER A 51 -0.97 6.48 13.13
N GLU A 52 -0.72 6.91 11.91
CA GLU A 52 -0.64 8.33 11.53
C GLU A 52 -2.03 8.93 11.39
N LEU A 53 -2.97 8.21 10.75
CA LEU A 53 -4.36 8.60 10.69
C LEU A 53 -4.93 8.90 12.08
N TYR A 54 -4.80 7.97 13.02
CA TYR A 54 -5.29 8.16 14.38
C TYR A 54 -4.58 9.29 15.13
N LYS A 55 -3.25 9.41 14.93
CA LYS A 55 -2.46 10.51 15.53
C LYS A 55 -2.97 11.88 15.08
N ASN A 56 -3.26 12.02 13.79
CA ASN A 56 -3.77 13.28 13.23
C ASN A 56 -5.21 13.55 13.66
N TYR A 57 -6.07 12.51 13.64
CA TYR A 57 -7.50 12.65 13.96
C TYR A 57 -7.76 12.94 15.44
N PHE A 58 -6.88 12.44 16.34
CA PHE A 58 -7.00 12.61 17.79
C PHE A 58 -5.84 13.43 18.40
N ALA A 59 -5.25 14.36 17.63
CA ALA A 59 -4.09 15.16 18.06
C ALA A 59 -4.34 15.88 19.41
N ASP A 60 -5.57 16.40 19.60
CA ASP A 60 -5.96 17.14 20.79
C ASP A 60 -6.56 16.26 21.91
N ARG A 61 -6.62 14.93 21.71
CA ARG A 61 -7.23 13.97 22.65
C ARG A 61 -6.34 12.74 22.87
N PRO A 62 -5.19 12.89 23.55
CA PRO A 62 -4.19 11.84 23.68
C PRO A 62 -4.69 10.57 24.39
N GLU A 63 -5.62 10.69 25.34
CA GLU A 63 -6.24 9.55 26.04
C GLU A 63 -7.15 8.74 25.10
N VAL A 64 -7.83 9.42 24.17
CA VAL A 64 -8.65 8.76 23.13
C VAL A 64 -7.73 8.07 22.13
N LEU A 65 -6.67 8.75 21.70
CA LEU A 65 -5.67 8.19 20.79
C LEU A 65 -5.11 6.86 21.28
N GLU A 66 -4.73 6.80 22.56
CA GLU A 66 -4.16 5.55 23.10
C GLU A 66 -5.22 4.44 23.19
N ARG A 67 -6.46 4.76 23.56
CA ARG A 67 -7.57 3.79 23.55
C ARG A 67 -7.85 3.26 22.12
N VAL A 68 -7.93 4.14 21.12
CA VAL A 68 -8.14 3.77 19.73
C VAL A 68 -7.00 2.89 19.20
N ARG A 69 -5.75 3.22 19.53
CA ARG A 69 -4.59 2.41 19.18
C ARG A 69 -4.64 1.01 19.81
N GLN A 70 -5.04 0.92 21.07
CA GLN A 70 -5.18 -0.37 21.74
C GLN A 70 -6.24 -1.23 21.06
N VAL A 71 -7.41 -0.69 20.76
CA VAL A 71 -8.47 -1.38 20.02
C VAL A 71 -7.97 -1.80 18.64
N SER A 72 -7.36 -0.90 17.89
CA SER A 72 -6.84 -1.18 16.55
C SER A 72 -5.81 -2.32 16.52
N ARG A 73 -4.97 -2.42 17.56
CA ARG A 73 -4.03 -3.54 17.70
C ARG A 73 -4.72 -4.88 17.95
N GLY A 74 -5.86 -4.87 18.63
CA GLY A 74 -6.60 -6.09 19.01
C GLY A 74 -7.64 -6.53 17.99
N LEU A 75 -8.19 -5.61 17.20
CA LEU A 75 -9.28 -5.91 16.28
C LEU A 75 -8.78 -6.74 15.09
N ASP A 76 -9.50 -7.82 14.80
CA ASP A 76 -9.25 -8.65 13.63
C ASP A 76 -9.72 -7.96 12.34
N TYR A 77 -8.89 -7.96 11.31
CA TYR A 77 -9.24 -7.44 9.99
C TYR A 77 -9.99 -8.47 9.12
N GLY A 78 -9.98 -9.74 9.51
CA GLY A 78 -10.59 -10.85 8.75
C GLY A 78 -12.00 -10.57 8.20
N PRO A 79 -12.94 -10.03 9.02
CA PRO A 79 -14.29 -9.71 8.56
C PRO A 79 -14.38 -8.66 7.44
N PHE A 80 -13.30 -7.91 7.18
CA PHE A 80 -13.28 -6.82 6.19
C PHE A 80 -12.65 -7.24 4.86
N TYR A 81 -11.93 -8.38 4.77
CA TYR A 81 -11.40 -8.88 3.50
C TYR A 81 -12.47 -9.03 2.41
N PRO A 82 -13.72 -9.49 2.66
CA PRO A 82 -14.75 -9.59 1.64
C PRO A 82 -15.18 -8.25 1.02
N LEU A 83 -14.77 -7.11 1.62
CA LEU A 83 -15.02 -5.77 1.09
C LEU A 83 -13.86 -5.24 0.23
N MET A 84 -12.75 -5.98 0.15
CA MET A 84 -11.64 -5.69 -0.76
C MET A 84 -11.93 -6.37 -2.10
N GLU A 85 -11.84 -5.60 -3.17
CA GLU A 85 -12.09 -6.10 -4.54
C GLU A 85 -10.76 -6.12 -5.29
N PRO A 86 -10.21 -7.31 -5.69
CA PRO A 86 -9.02 -7.39 -6.54
C PRO A 86 -9.24 -6.62 -7.84
N ARG A 87 -8.21 -5.88 -8.30
CA ARG A 87 -8.27 -5.27 -9.64
C ARG A 87 -8.39 -6.34 -10.71
N GLU A 88 -9.03 -5.97 -11.82
CA GLU A 88 -9.21 -6.86 -12.97
C GLU A 88 -7.85 -7.38 -13.47
N GLY A 89 -7.76 -8.67 -13.73
CA GLY A 89 -6.56 -9.31 -14.24
C GLY A 89 -5.41 -9.45 -13.24
N LEU A 90 -5.55 -9.05 -11.97
CA LEU A 90 -4.48 -9.00 -10.97
C LEU A 90 -3.61 -10.27 -10.96
N TYR A 91 -4.22 -11.44 -10.86
CA TYR A 91 -3.48 -12.71 -10.73
C TYR A 91 -2.70 -13.07 -11.99
N ASP A 92 -3.30 -12.87 -13.15
CA ASP A 92 -2.68 -13.20 -14.44
C ASP A 92 -1.53 -12.24 -14.75
N ILE A 93 -1.70 -10.95 -14.43
CA ILE A 93 -0.67 -9.92 -14.59
C ILE A 93 0.53 -10.23 -13.67
N LEU A 94 0.30 -10.50 -12.38
CA LEU A 94 1.39 -10.83 -11.46
C LEU A 94 2.11 -12.11 -11.88
N LYS A 95 1.41 -13.16 -12.32
CA LYS A 95 2.02 -14.38 -12.86
C LYS A 95 2.88 -14.11 -14.08
N ALA A 96 2.36 -13.29 -15.03
CA ALA A 96 3.10 -12.94 -16.23
C ALA A 96 4.38 -12.14 -15.91
N LEU A 97 4.30 -11.17 -15.00
CA LEU A 97 5.44 -10.35 -14.60
C LEU A 97 6.56 -11.18 -13.95
N ARG A 98 6.23 -12.21 -13.18
CA ARG A 98 7.22 -13.07 -12.51
C ARG A 98 8.08 -13.89 -13.46
N ALA A 99 7.75 -13.95 -14.75
CA ALA A 99 8.62 -14.57 -15.74
C ALA A 99 9.91 -13.76 -15.96
N ASP A 100 9.83 -12.44 -15.85
CA ASP A 100 10.91 -11.51 -16.21
C ASP A 100 11.41 -10.66 -15.04
N TYR A 101 10.57 -10.47 -13.99
CA TYR A 101 10.82 -9.55 -12.88
C TYR A 101 10.68 -10.22 -11.52
N ARG A 102 11.42 -9.72 -10.53
CA ARG A 102 11.08 -9.91 -9.13
C ARG A 102 9.90 -9.02 -8.78
N THR A 103 9.06 -9.47 -7.86
CA THR A 103 7.89 -8.72 -7.40
C THR A 103 7.93 -8.52 -5.89
N ALA A 104 7.72 -7.29 -5.47
CA ALA A 104 7.61 -6.95 -4.04
C ALA A 104 6.38 -6.09 -3.78
N MET A 105 5.92 -6.11 -2.54
CA MET A 105 4.87 -5.22 -2.02
C MET A 105 5.50 -4.25 -1.02
N ALA A 106 5.16 -2.95 -1.11
CA ALA A 106 5.53 -1.91 -0.14
C ALA A 106 4.29 -1.07 0.19
N THR A 107 3.72 -1.27 1.37
CA THR A 107 2.40 -0.73 1.72
C THR A 107 2.35 -0.14 3.13
N ASN A 108 1.56 0.93 3.32
CA ASN A 108 1.31 1.50 4.63
C ASN A 108 0.39 0.61 5.53
N ARG A 109 -0.05 -0.54 5.03
CA ARG A 109 -0.63 -1.56 5.90
C ARG A 109 0.36 -1.99 6.97
N SER A 110 -0.13 -2.20 8.19
CA SER A 110 0.71 -2.64 9.32
C SER A 110 0.63 -4.18 9.47
N LYS A 111 -0.01 -4.67 10.53
CA LYS A 111 -0.14 -6.10 10.83
C LYS A 111 -0.94 -6.94 9.80
N THR A 112 -1.66 -6.29 8.88
CA THR A 112 -2.57 -6.97 7.94
C THR A 112 -1.92 -7.40 6.62
N VAL A 113 -0.65 -7.04 6.36
CA VAL A 113 0.06 -7.36 5.10
C VAL A 113 0.02 -8.85 4.79
N HIS A 114 0.52 -9.68 5.70
CA HIS A 114 0.52 -11.13 5.50
C HIS A 114 -0.89 -11.74 5.47
N GLY A 115 -1.84 -11.12 6.21
CA GLY A 115 -3.24 -11.53 6.17
C GLY A 115 -3.87 -11.33 4.79
N VAL A 116 -3.61 -10.20 4.13
CA VAL A 116 -4.05 -9.94 2.74
C VAL A 116 -3.41 -10.95 1.79
N LEU A 117 -2.09 -11.14 1.84
CA LEU A 117 -1.39 -12.09 0.98
C LEU A 117 -1.95 -13.51 1.09
N ASN A 118 -2.25 -13.95 2.30
CA ASN A 118 -2.79 -15.30 2.54
C ASN A 118 -4.26 -15.42 2.14
N HIS A 119 -5.09 -14.44 2.51
CA HIS A 119 -6.54 -14.47 2.21
C HIS A 119 -6.82 -14.49 0.71
N PHE A 120 -6.05 -13.72 -0.05
CA PHE A 120 -6.19 -13.62 -1.52
C PHE A 120 -5.21 -14.52 -2.27
N GLU A 121 -4.56 -15.46 -1.60
CA GLU A 121 -3.62 -16.42 -2.23
C GLU A 121 -2.50 -15.74 -3.04
N LEU A 122 -2.09 -14.54 -2.64
CA LEU A 122 -1.05 -13.76 -3.33
C LEU A 122 0.37 -14.08 -2.85
N ALA A 123 0.54 -14.77 -1.72
CA ALA A 123 1.86 -15.05 -1.16
C ALA A 123 2.85 -15.70 -2.17
N PRO A 124 2.43 -16.63 -3.06
CA PRO A 124 3.34 -17.19 -4.07
C PRO A 124 3.71 -16.21 -5.19
N LEU A 125 2.99 -15.08 -5.30
CA LEU A 125 3.19 -14.10 -6.35
C LEU A 125 4.09 -12.93 -5.95
N PHE A 126 4.55 -12.89 -4.69
CA PHE A 126 5.46 -11.87 -4.19
C PHE A 126 6.71 -12.53 -3.58
N ASP A 127 7.88 -12.01 -3.94
CA ASP A 127 9.15 -12.46 -3.36
C ASP A 127 9.43 -11.77 -2.02
N LEU A 128 8.85 -10.59 -1.80
CA LEU A 128 8.95 -9.81 -0.57
C LEU A 128 7.67 -8.99 -0.34
N ALA A 129 7.28 -8.81 0.92
CA ALA A 129 6.26 -7.86 1.32
C ALA A 129 6.73 -7.05 2.54
N VAL A 130 6.67 -5.74 2.43
CA VAL A 130 7.10 -4.77 3.44
C VAL A 130 5.91 -3.90 3.84
N GLY A 131 5.57 -3.93 5.12
CA GLY A 131 4.51 -3.12 5.71
C GLY A 131 5.05 -1.99 6.58
N ALA A 132 4.15 -1.17 7.11
CA ALA A 132 4.50 -0.03 7.95
C ALA A 132 5.26 -0.40 9.25
N LEU A 133 5.14 -1.65 9.72
CA LEU A 133 5.83 -2.11 10.93
C LEU A 133 7.24 -2.67 10.66
N ASP A 134 7.62 -2.86 9.41
CA ASP A 134 8.90 -3.45 9.02
C ASP A 134 10.00 -2.39 8.85
N VAL A 135 9.63 -1.11 8.93
CA VAL A 135 10.53 0.04 8.75
C VAL A 135 10.36 1.07 9.86
N GLU A 136 11.35 1.94 10.03
CA GLU A 136 11.28 3.01 11.01
C GLU A 136 10.26 4.09 10.58
N ARG A 137 10.26 4.44 9.28
CA ARG A 137 9.42 5.49 8.72
C ARG A 137 8.64 4.97 7.51
N PRO A 138 7.32 4.79 7.65
CA PRO A 138 6.49 4.39 6.51
C PRO A 138 6.37 5.52 5.46
N LYS A 139 5.72 5.23 4.34
CA LYS A 139 5.43 6.22 3.28
C LYS A 139 4.77 7.47 3.89
N PRO A 140 5.23 8.67 3.54
CA PRO A 140 5.97 9.08 2.33
C PRO A 140 7.50 8.94 2.41
N HIS A 141 8.07 8.38 3.48
CA HIS A 141 9.51 8.14 3.55
C HIS A 141 9.92 6.97 2.64
N PRO A 142 11.19 6.94 2.16
CA PRO A 142 11.66 5.95 1.19
C PRO A 142 12.01 4.60 1.79
N ASP A 143 11.94 4.44 3.12
CA ASP A 143 12.52 3.33 3.87
C ASP A 143 12.04 1.96 3.38
N MET A 144 10.76 1.80 3.00
CA MET A 144 10.24 0.54 2.46
C MET A 144 10.84 0.20 1.10
N LEU A 145 11.00 1.19 0.22
CA LEU A 145 11.57 0.99 -1.11
C LEU A 145 13.06 0.67 -1.03
N ILE A 146 13.79 1.34 -0.13
CA ILE A 146 15.20 1.05 0.17
C ILE A 146 15.32 -0.37 0.74
N HIS A 147 14.44 -0.76 1.67
CA HIS A 147 14.40 -2.11 2.22
C HIS A 147 14.24 -3.17 1.11
N CYS A 148 13.35 -2.92 0.13
CA CYS A 148 13.20 -3.82 -1.02
C CYS A 148 14.50 -3.90 -1.86
N LEU A 149 15.15 -2.77 -2.16
CA LEU A 149 16.40 -2.73 -2.91
C LEU A 149 17.51 -3.51 -2.19
N ASP A 150 17.68 -3.28 -0.91
CA ASP A 150 18.68 -3.94 -0.07
C ASP A 150 18.47 -5.46 -0.02
N HIS A 151 17.18 -5.89 0.13
CA HIS A 151 16.83 -7.32 0.15
C HIS A 151 17.27 -8.05 -1.12
N PHE A 152 17.09 -7.41 -2.29
CA PHE A 152 17.45 -8.03 -3.58
C PHE A 152 18.87 -7.70 -4.05
N GLY A 153 19.59 -6.82 -3.38
CA GLY A 153 20.91 -6.35 -3.79
C GLY A 153 20.87 -5.63 -5.14
N LEU A 154 19.87 -4.78 -5.37
CA LEU A 154 19.63 -4.07 -6.62
C LEU A 154 19.88 -2.57 -6.47
N ASP A 155 20.35 -1.95 -7.56
CA ASP A 155 20.41 -0.50 -7.67
C ASP A 155 19.00 0.09 -7.91
N VAL A 156 18.78 1.32 -7.49
CA VAL A 156 17.49 2.02 -7.67
C VAL A 156 17.08 2.13 -9.14
N ALA A 157 18.03 2.19 -10.07
CA ALA A 157 17.76 2.25 -11.51
C ALA A 157 17.22 0.91 -12.08
N GLU A 158 17.32 -0.19 -11.33
CA GLU A 158 16.84 -1.52 -11.71
C GLU A 158 15.43 -1.82 -11.15
N ALA A 159 14.83 -0.86 -10.41
CA ALA A 159 13.53 -1.01 -9.81
C ALA A 159 12.55 0.06 -10.26
N VAL A 160 11.27 -0.26 -10.15
CA VAL A 160 10.16 0.66 -10.37
C VAL A 160 9.09 0.44 -9.28
N TYR A 161 8.47 1.54 -8.84
CA TYR A 161 7.38 1.50 -7.88
C TYR A 161 6.05 1.88 -8.54
N VAL A 162 5.00 1.11 -8.27
CA VAL A 162 3.63 1.34 -8.75
C VAL A 162 2.77 1.75 -7.57
N GLY A 163 2.15 2.93 -7.65
CA GLY A 163 1.34 3.50 -6.56
C GLY A 163 0.21 4.37 -7.07
N ASP A 164 -0.78 4.65 -6.20
CA ASP A 164 -1.97 5.44 -6.53
C ASP A 164 -2.10 6.73 -5.70
N GLN A 165 -1.26 6.89 -4.64
CA GLN A 165 -1.35 8.01 -3.71
C GLN A 165 -0.17 8.99 -3.84
N PRO A 166 -0.36 10.27 -3.43
CA PRO A 166 0.74 11.23 -3.30
C PRO A 166 1.89 10.73 -2.42
N THR A 167 1.59 9.98 -1.35
CA THR A 167 2.58 9.38 -0.45
C THR A 167 3.48 8.35 -1.15
N ASP A 168 2.96 7.66 -2.18
CA ASP A 168 3.74 6.73 -3.02
C ASP A 168 4.72 7.47 -3.89
N ALA A 169 4.23 8.50 -4.60
CA ALA A 169 5.05 9.34 -5.46
C ALA A 169 6.16 10.06 -4.67
N GLU A 170 5.85 10.54 -3.45
CA GLU A 170 6.83 11.17 -2.57
C GLU A 170 7.88 10.16 -2.08
N SER A 171 7.47 8.94 -1.70
CA SER A 171 8.36 7.86 -1.29
C SER A 171 9.30 7.46 -2.44
N ALA A 172 8.77 7.27 -3.66
CA ALA A 172 9.56 6.97 -4.85
C ALA A 172 10.56 8.08 -5.17
N ARG A 173 10.12 9.34 -5.16
CA ARG A 173 10.97 10.51 -5.37
C ARG A 173 12.09 10.60 -4.34
N ALA A 174 11.78 10.36 -3.06
CA ALA A 174 12.76 10.38 -1.99
C ALA A 174 13.80 9.25 -2.10
N ALA A 175 13.39 8.08 -2.65
CA ALA A 175 14.28 6.97 -2.96
C ALA A 175 15.08 7.18 -4.26
N GLY A 176 14.72 8.14 -5.11
CA GLY A 176 15.26 8.28 -6.47
C GLY A 176 14.79 7.20 -7.43
N MET A 177 13.67 6.53 -7.12
CA MET A 177 13.13 5.40 -7.86
C MET A 177 12.14 5.87 -8.93
N ARG A 178 12.10 5.18 -10.07
CA ARG A 178 11.06 5.38 -11.08
C ARG A 178 9.69 5.07 -10.49
N PHE A 179 8.71 5.91 -10.82
CA PHE A 179 7.35 5.78 -10.32
C PHE A 179 6.36 5.66 -11.47
N ILE A 180 5.48 4.67 -11.39
CA ILE A 180 4.34 4.51 -12.29
C ILE A 180 3.08 4.81 -11.47
N GLY A 181 2.38 5.89 -11.85
CA GLY A 181 1.11 6.25 -11.22
C GLY A 181 -0.05 5.47 -11.81
N ILE A 182 -0.97 5.00 -10.94
CA ILE A 182 -2.26 4.42 -11.32
C ILE A 182 -3.38 5.17 -10.61
N GLY A 183 -4.58 5.20 -11.20
CA GLY A 183 -5.72 5.88 -10.59
C GLY A 183 -5.54 7.41 -10.51
N PRO A 184 -5.99 8.08 -9.43
CA PRO A 184 -6.03 9.55 -9.34
C PRO A 184 -4.65 10.23 -9.43
N ILE A 185 -3.56 9.56 -9.04
CA ILE A 185 -2.19 10.10 -9.12
C ILE A 185 -1.60 10.03 -10.55
N ALA A 186 -2.19 9.21 -11.43
CA ALA A 186 -1.67 8.96 -12.77
C ALA A 186 -1.45 10.26 -13.56
N ASP A 187 -2.37 11.22 -13.47
CA ASP A 187 -2.29 12.49 -14.18
C ASP A 187 -1.11 13.39 -13.76
N ARG A 188 -0.52 13.10 -12.59
CA ARG A 188 0.63 13.83 -12.02
C ARG A 188 1.95 13.07 -12.17
N SER A 189 1.93 11.89 -12.82
CA SER A 189 3.08 11.01 -12.97
C SER A 189 3.60 11.04 -14.41
N GLU A 190 4.93 11.01 -14.58
CA GLU A 190 5.56 10.91 -15.90
C GLU A 190 5.23 9.57 -16.58
N LEU A 191 5.30 8.49 -15.79
CA LEU A 191 4.86 7.16 -16.22
C LEU A 191 3.52 6.88 -15.57
N ARG A 192 2.55 6.47 -16.37
CA ARG A 192 1.19 6.25 -15.88
C ARG A 192 0.50 5.10 -16.58
N ILE A 193 -0.40 4.47 -15.85
CA ILE A 193 -1.33 3.47 -16.35
C ILE A 193 -2.73 3.76 -15.80
N THR A 194 -3.74 3.33 -16.50
CA THR A 194 -5.13 3.39 -16.03
C THR A 194 -5.52 2.06 -15.37
N GLU A 195 -5.11 0.95 -15.99
CA GLU A 195 -5.35 -0.40 -15.52
C GLU A 195 -4.06 -1.21 -15.46
N LEU A 196 -4.06 -2.30 -14.66
CA LEU A 196 -2.86 -3.10 -14.43
C LEU A 196 -2.33 -3.82 -15.69
N ASP A 197 -3.18 -4.11 -16.67
CA ASP A 197 -2.78 -4.78 -17.93
C ASP A 197 -1.85 -3.92 -18.80
N GLU A 198 -1.89 -2.59 -18.62
CA GLU A 198 -0.97 -1.65 -19.28
C GLU A 198 0.46 -1.72 -18.71
N LEU A 199 0.65 -2.33 -17.54
CA LEU A 199 1.95 -2.32 -16.85
C LEU A 199 3.05 -3.05 -17.66
N GLY A 200 2.73 -4.20 -18.23
CA GLY A 200 3.71 -4.96 -19.02
C GLY A 200 4.29 -4.19 -20.21
N PRO A 201 3.48 -3.54 -21.06
CA PRO A 201 3.97 -2.64 -22.10
C PRO A 201 4.85 -1.50 -21.58
N VAL A 202 4.46 -0.83 -20.49
CA VAL A 202 5.24 0.26 -19.89
C VAL A 202 6.59 -0.24 -19.40
N LEU A 203 6.65 -1.36 -18.68
CA LEU A 203 7.91 -1.93 -18.18
C LEU A 203 8.89 -2.28 -19.31
N ARG A 204 8.41 -2.80 -20.42
CA ARG A 204 9.26 -3.11 -21.59
C ARG A 204 9.84 -1.89 -22.30
N SER A 205 9.29 -0.71 -22.05
CA SER A 205 9.77 0.57 -22.62
C SER A 205 10.84 1.25 -21.77
N LEU A 206 11.10 0.78 -20.54
CA LEU A 206 12.05 1.33 -19.57
C LEU A 206 13.43 0.71 -19.67
#